data_2b331a9d8be9240a26553ce054bafdd9
#
_entry.id   2b331a9d8be9240a26553ce054bafdd9
#
_cell.length_a   1.000
_cell.length_b   1.000
_cell.length_c   1.000
_cell.angle_alpha   90.00
_cell.angle_beta   90.00
_cell.angle_gamma   90.00
#
_symmetry.space_group_name_H-M   'P 1'
#
loop_
_entity.id
_entity.type
_entity.pdbx_description
1 polymer ?
#
loop_
_entity_poly.entity_id
_entity_poly.type
_entity_poly.pdbx_seq_one_letter_code
_entity_poly.pdbx_strand_id
1 'polypeptide(L)'
;MKNKFIDYFSRISPLSKEEADAIAESMQTKKFKKGDFLVKEGQFSTKTYFILEGCVREYVLTDDEEKTTNFFTEEQWAISLNTFTPQNAARHNWICVEDTWVVEGD
;
A
#
# COMPACT_ATOMS: atom_id res chain seq x y z
N MET A 1 -10.74 -10.63 -4.43
CA MET A 1 -9.56 -9.92 -3.90
C MET A 1 -9.50 -9.88 -2.38
N LYS A 2 -10.60 -9.56 -1.71
CA LYS A 2 -10.62 -9.59 -0.24
C LYS A 2 -10.26 -10.96 0.36
N ASN A 3 -10.61 -12.05 -0.32
CA ASN A 3 -10.27 -13.40 0.15
C ASN A 3 -8.77 -13.63 0.22
N LYS A 4 -8.02 -13.07 -0.71
CA LYS A 4 -6.55 -13.19 -0.74
C LYS A 4 -5.91 -12.52 0.48
N PHE A 5 -6.44 -11.37 0.89
CA PHE A 5 -6.02 -10.64 2.07
C PHE A 5 -6.31 -11.44 3.35
N ILE A 6 -7.51 -12.01 3.46
CA ILE A 6 -7.92 -12.82 4.59
C ILE A 6 -7.07 -14.09 4.68
N ASP A 7 -6.81 -14.74 3.54
CA ASP A 7 -5.95 -15.92 3.47
C ASP A 7 -4.55 -15.63 4.00
N TYR A 8 -4.00 -14.47 3.66
CA TYR A 8 -2.70 -14.04 4.17
C TYR A 8 -2.69 -13.98 5.69
N PHE A 9 -3.69 -13.31 6.29
CA PHE A 9 -3.79 -13.19 7.74
C PHE A 9 -4.05 -14.53 8.41
N SER A 10 -4.82 -15.40 7.80
CA SER A 10 -5.12 -16.73 8.33
C SER A 10 -3.88 -17.62 8.41
N ARG A 11 -2.90 -17.41 7.53
CA ARG A 11 -1.63 -18.14 7.57
C ARG A 11 -0.73 -17.69 8.71
N ILE A 12 -0.86 -16.41 9.13
CA ILE A 12 -0.08 -15.85 10.23
C ILE A 12 -0.72 -16.21 11.57
N SER A 13 -2.04 -16.05 11.65
CA SER A 13 -2.79 -16.32 12.88
C SER A 13 -4.20 -16.77 12.48
N PRO A 14 -4.68 -17.92 12.97
CA PRO A 14 -6.03 -18.37 12.63
C PRO A 14 -7.07 -17.31 13.01
N LEU A 15 -7.96 -17.01 12.06
CA LEU A 15 -9.04 -16.06 12.25
C LEU A 15 -10.37 -16.79 12.38
N SER A 16 -11.22 -16.36 13.30
CA SER A 16 -12.62 -16.76 13.33
C SER A 16 -13.34 -16.12 12.14
N LYS A 17 -14.49 -16.65 11.77
CA LYS A 17 -15.30 -16.04 10.72
C LYS A 17 -15.66 -14.60 11.06
N GLU A 18 -15.99 -14.32 12.32
CA GLU A 18 -16.35 -12.98 12.79
C GLU A 18 -15.18 -12.01 12.64
N GLU A 19 -13.98 -12.44 13.01
CA GLU A 19 -12.76 -11.64 12.86
C GLU A 19 -12.45 -11.36 11.40
N ALA A 20 -12.55 -12.38 10.54
CA ALA A 20 -12.32 -12.22 9.10
C ALA A 20 -13.32 -11.24 8.47
N ASP A 21 -14.59 -11.35 8.84
CA ASP A 21 -15.63 -10.45 8.35
C ASP A 21 -15.37 -9.00 8.80
N ALA A 22 -14.96 -8.81 10.05
CA ALA A 22 -14.65 -7.49 10.58
C ALA A 22 -13.48 -6.84 9.82
N ILE A 23 -12.43 -7.61 9.53
CA ILE A 23 -11.29 -7.12 8.74
C ILE A 23 -11.75 -6.75 7.33
N ALA A 24 -12.53 -7.61 6.69
CA ALA A 24 -13.02 -7.37 5.33
C ALA A 24 -13.90 -6.11 5.24
N GLU A 25 -14.67 -5.82 6.27
CA GLU A 25 -15.52 -4.63 6.32
C GLU A 25 -14.74 -3.35 6.56
N SER A 26 -13.66 -3.41 7.34
CA SER A 26 -12.89 -2.23 7.72
C SER A 26 -11.95 -1.74 6.63
N MET A 27 -11.68 -2.54 5.62
CA MET A 27 -10.71 -2.21 4.56
C MET A 27 -11.35 -2.32 3.19
N GLN A 28 -10.86 -1.48 2.27
CA GLN A 28 -11.38 -1.40 0.91
C GLN A 28 -10.36 -1.92 -0.10
N THR A 29 -10.84 -2.74 -1.03
CA THR A 29 -10.03 -3.17 -2.17
C THR A 29 -10.13 -2.13 -3.27
N LYS A 30 -8.98 -1.70 -3.77
CA LYS A 30 -8.89 -0.72 -4.86
C LYS A 30 -7.96 -1.22 -5.95
N LYS A 31 -8.27 -0.82 -7.18
CA LYS A 31 -7.40 -1.05 -8.33
C LYS A 31 -6.75 0.27 -8.74
N PHE A 32 -5.44 0.24 -8.91
CA PHE A 32 -4.67 1.32 -9.50
C PHE A 32 -4.09 0.86 -10.82
N LYS A 33 -4.08 1.74 -11.81
CA LYS A 33 -3.54 1.43 -13.12
C LYS A 33 -2.05 1.73 -13.15
N LYS A 34 -1.33 1.09 -14.06
CA LYS A 34 0.07 1.42 -14.33
C LYS A 34 0.21 2.95 -14.50
N GLY A 35 1.16 3.52 -13.78
CA GLY A 35 1.41 4.95 -13.78
C GLY A 35 0.65 5.75 -12.72
N ASP A 36 -0.31 5.14 -12.03
CA ASP A 36 -1.00 5.81 -10.93
C ASP A 36 -0.10 5.89 -9.70
N PHE A 37 -0.26 6.95 -8.93
CA PHE A 37 0.47 7.13 -7.68
C PHE A 37 -0.40 6.72 -6.50
N LEU A 38 0.18 5.97 -5.58
CA LEU A 38 -0.42 5.75 -4.26
C LEU A 38 -0.11 6.93 -3.34
N VAL A 39 1.12 7.44 -3.42
CA VAL A 39 1.60 8.59 -2.66
C VAL A 39 2.52 9.40 -3.55
N LYS A 40 2.40 10.73 -3.50
CA LYS A 40 3.33 11.65 -4.14
C LYS A 40 4.08 12.43 -3.09
N GLU A 41 5.35 12.74 -3.39
CA GLU A 41 6.16 13.61 -2.54
C GLU A 41 5.40 14.91 -2.24
N GLY A 42 5.42 15.31 -0.99
CA GLY A 42 4.73 16.52 -0.53
C GLY A 42 3.30 16.32 -0.08
N GLN A 43 2.71 15.15 -0.32
CA GLN A 43 1.35 14.86 0.13
C GLN A 43 1.33 14.38 1.58
N PHE A 44 0.28 14.73 2.28
CA PHE A 44 -0.05 14.13 3.57
C PHE A 44 -0.98 12.94 3.31
N SER A 45 -0.63 11.80 3.87
CA SER A 45 -1.45 10.60 3.73
C SER A 45 -1.37 9.79 5.02
N THR A 46 -2.51 9.32 5.49
CA THR A 46 -2.59 8.41 6.64
C THR A 46 -2.88 6.98 6.20
N LYS A 47 -2.86 6.73 4.89
CA LYS A 47 -3.28 5.44 4.35
C LYS A 47 -2.13 4.45 4.30
N THR A 48 -2.49 3.19 4.53
CA THR A 48 -1.59 2.05 4.34
C THR A 48 -2.15 1.18 3.24
N TYR A 49 -1.28 0.47 2.55
CA TYR A 49 -1.67 -0.37 1.42
C TYR A 49 -1.06 -1.76 1.57
N PHE A 50 -1.90 -2.77 1.40
CA PHE A 50 -1.45 -4.15 1.28
C PHE A 50 -1.57 -4.56 -0.18
N ILE A 51 -0.49 -5.01 -0.79
CA ILE A 51 -0.45 -5.34 -2.21
C ILE A 51 -1.02 -6.75 -2.41
N LEU A 52 -2.14 -6.83 -3.12
CA LEU A 52 -2.77 -8.10 -3.48
C LEU A 52 -2.17 -8.67 -4.76
N GLU A 53 -2.06 -7.83 -5.77
CA GLU A 53 -1.46 -8.16 -7.07
C GLU A 53 -0.81 -6.92 -7.62
N GLY A 54 0.34 -7.08 -8.25
CA GLY A 54 1.02 -5.98 -8.93
C GLY A 54 2.32 -5.61 -8.27
N CYS A 55 2.77 -4.40 -8.59
CA CYS A 55 4.05 -3.89 -8.11
C CYS A 55 4.01 -2.38 -8.00
N VAL A 56 4.50 -1.88 -6.88
CA VAL A 56 4.64 -0.44 -6.61
C VAL A 56 6.12 -0.13 -6.43
N ARG A 57 6.58 0.90 -7.12
CA ARG A 57 7.95 1.37 -7.02
C ARG A 57 8.01 2.58 -6.11
N GLU A 58 8.90 2.54 -5.14
CA GLU A 58 9.22 3.70 -4.31
C GLU A 58 10.44 4.38 -4.88
N TYR A 59 10.36 5.70 -5.08
CA TYR A 59 11.52 6.46 -5.53
C TYR A 59 11.53 7.84 -4.89
N VAL A 60 12.72 8.42 -4.84
CA VAL A 60 12.93 9.80 -4.41
C VAL A 60 13.57 10.59 -5.55
N LEU A 61 13.33 11.89 -5.57
CA LEU A 61 13.99 12.79 -6.52
C LEU A 61 15.22 13.40 -5.84
N THR A 62 16.37 13.25 -6.49
CA THR A 62 17.62 13.82 -6.02
C THR A 62 18.33 14.44 -7.22
N ASP A 63 18.55 15.76 -7.19
CA ASP A 63 19.16 16.50 -8.29
C ASP A 63 18.45 16.27 -9.64
N ASP A 64 17.10 16.27 -9.58
CA ASP A 64 16.23 16.04 -10.74
C ASP A 64 16.30 14.63 -11.31
N GLU A 65 16.91 13.69 -10.60
CA GLU A 65 16.95 12.29 -10.99
C GLU A 65 16.11 11.42 -10.07
N GLU A 66 15.43 10.44 -10.64
CA GLU A 66 14.67 9.47 -9.86
C GLU A 66 15.61 8.38 -9.35
N LYS A 67 15.58 8.16 -8.05
CA LYS A 67 16.33 7.06 -7.43
C LYS A 67 15.34 6.09 -6.80
N THR A 68 15.30 4.88 -7.32
CA THR A 68 14.46 3.83 -6.77
C THR A 68 15.02 3.36 -5.43
N THR A 69 14.19 3.40 -4.40
CA THR A 69 14.58 3.01 -3.05
C THR A 69 13.96 1.70 -2.62
N ASN A 70 12.85 1.29 -3.23
CA ASN A 70 12.20 0.03 -2.89
C ASN A 70 11.17 -0.37 -3.93
N PHE A 71 10.75 -1.63 -3.89
CA PHE A 71 9.60 -2.15 -4.61
C PHE A 71 8.71 -2.89 -3.61
N PHE A 72 7.40 -2.67 -3.74
CA PHE A 72 6.41 -3.43 -2.98
C PHE A 72 5.68 -4.35 -3.95
N THR A 73 5.73 -5.65 -3.68
CA THR A 73 5.09 -6.66 -4.50
C THR A 73 4.01 -7.39 -3.71
N GLU A 74 3.51 -8.51 -4.26
CA GLU A 74 2.40 -9.24 -3.64
C GLU A 74 2.68 -9.62 -2.19
N GLU A 75 1.66 -9.50 -1.36
CA GLU A 75 1.68 -9.84 0.06
C GLU A 75 2.61 -8.95 0.89
N GLN A 76 2.95 -7.76 0.39
CA GLN A 76 3.74 -6.79 1.13
C GLN A 76 2.90 -5.58 1.53
N TRP A 77 3.24 -5.01 2.67
CA TRP A 77 2.65 -3.77 3.15
C TRP A 77 3.46 -2.59 2.66
N ALA A 78 2.77 -1.59 2.15
CA ALA A 78 3.34 -0.30 1.82
C ALA A 78 2.87 0.71 2.87
N ILE A 79 3.76 1.06 3.78
CA ILE A 79 3.48 1.97 4.89
C ILE A 79 4.54 3.05 4.87
N SER A 80 4.10 4.32 4.82
CA SER A 80 5.03 5.43 4.94
C SER A 80 5.11 5.87 6.39
N LEU A 81 6.29 5.82 6.96
CA LEU A 81 6.51 6.28 8.34
C LEU A 81 6.20 7.77 8.49
N ASN A 82 6.35 8.54 7.42
CA ASN A 82 6.07 9.98 7.44
C ASN A 82 4.58 10.28 7.57
N THR A 83 3.71 9.34 7.22
CA THR A 83 2.27 9.52 7.32
C THR A 83 1.76 9.49 8.77
N PHE A 84 2.56 8.98 9.70
CA PHE A 84 2.19 8.93 11.10
C PHE A 84 2.56 10.21 11.85
N THR A 85 3.23 11.15 11.21
CA THR A 85 3.62 12.43 11.80
C THR A 85 2.82 13.54 11.12
N PRO A 86 1.82 14.12 11.78
CA PRO A 86 0.90 15.06 11.13
C PRO A 86 1.54 16.28 10.47
N GLN A 87 2.75 16.64 10.86
CA GLN A 87 3.44 17.82 10.34
C GLN A 87 4.38 17.49 9.18
N ASN A 88 4.55 16.22 8.85
CA ASN A 88 5.50 15.83 7.80
C ASN A 88 4.78 15.30 6.57
N ALA A 89 5.04 15.95 5.44
CA ALA A 89 4.62 15.45 4.15
C ALA A 89 5.49 14.26 3.72
N ALA A 90 4.96 13.45 2.82
CA ALA A 90 5.72 12.32 2.26
C ALA A 90 6.98 12.80 1.56
N ARG A 91 8.08 12.10 1.76
CA ARG A 91 9.38 12.41 1.16
C ARG A 91 9.71 11.50 -0.02
N HIS A 92 8.79 10.63 -0.39
CA HIS A 92 8.99 9.67 -1.45
C HIS A 92 7.73 9.59 -2.30
N ASN A 93 7.88 8.95 -3.44
CA ASN A 93 6.78 8.68 -4.36
C ASN A 93 6.58 7.18 -4.46
N TRP A 94 5.32 6.76 -4.49
CA TRP A 94 4.94 5.37 -4.75
C TRP A 94 4.11 5.35 -6.01
N ILE A 95 4.65 4.76 -7.07
CA ILE A 95 4.01 4.68 -8.39
C ILE A 95 3.80 3.21 -8.76
N CYS A 96 2.64 2.92 -9.32
CA CYS A 96 2.36 1.58 -9.83
C CYS A 96 3.11 1.36 -11.14
N VAL A 97 3.98 0.35 -11.18
CA VAL A 97 4.73 0.00 -12.39
C VAL A 97 3.95 -0.94 -13.30
N GLU A 98 2.85 -1.46 -12.80
CA GLU A 98 1.85 -2.25 -13.54
C GLU A 98 0.51 -2.07 -12.86
N ASP A 99 -0.56 -2.61 -13.46
CA ASP A 99 -1.88 -2.56 -12.80
C ASP A 99 -1.80 -3.28 -11.47
N THR A 100 -2.25 -2.62 -10.40
CA THR A 100 -2.04 -3.07 -9.03
C THR A 100 -3.35 -3.08 -8.26
N TRP A 101 -3.64 -4.20 -7.61
CA TRP A 101 -4.75 -4.33 -6.68
C TRP A 101 -4.22 -4.26 -5.26
N VAL A 102 -4.86 -3.44 -4.44
CA VAL A 102 -4.46 -3.22 -3.05
C VAL A 102 -5.65 -3.29 -2.11
N VAL A 103 -5.36 -3.56 -0.85
CA VAL A 103 -6.30 -3.28 0.24
C VAL A 103 -5.82 -1.99 0.89
N GLU A 104 -6.69 -0.99 0.91
CA GLU A 104 -6.38 0.33 1.47
C GLU A 104 -7.00 0.45 2.86
N GLY A 105 -6.20 0.93 3.81
CA GLY A 105 -6.64 1.19 5.17
C GLY A 105 -6.07 2.50 5.69
N ASP A 106 -6.71 3.06 6.68
CA ASP A 106 -6.24 4.28 7.37
C ASP A 106 -5.38 3.95 8.59
#